data_fce9caf4e296d6be52322592b887d0a2
#
_entry.id   fce9caf4e296d6be52322592b887d0a2
#
_cell.length_a   1.000
_cell.length_b   1.000
_cell.length_c   1.000
_cell.angle_alpha   90.00
_cell.angle_beta   90.00
_cell.angle_gamma   90.00
#
_symmetry.space_group_name_H-M   'P 1'
#
loop_
_entity.id
_entity.type
_entity.pdbx_description
1 polymer ?
#
loop_
_entity_poly.entity_id
_entity_poly.type
_entity_poly.pdbx_seq_one_letter_code
_entity_poly.pdbx_strand_id
1 'polypeptide(L)'
;MTPRRIHLVGASGSGTTTLGLILAQHLGCPHFDTDDYFWLPTEPKFEKIRDRTERQALLGNDLERHDAWVLSGSLCGWGDRFIPRFALVIFCAVPSEVRLARLRARERERYGDDAIAPGGRLRAKYEAFIAWAASYEDGPAVERSRRMHDAWLASLPCPVLRLEDTDDVDTRLKRVLAQLA
;
A
#
# COMPACT_ATOMS: atom_id res chain seq x y z
N MET A 1 -12.53 22.90 8.87
CA MET A 1 -12.25 21.47 9.02
C MET A 1 -10.95 21.17 8.28
N THR A 2 -9.97 20.56 8.92
CA THR A 2 -8.72 20.17 8.26
C THR A 2 -9.02 19.19 7.13
N PRO A 3 -8.46 19.36 5.92
CA PRO A 3 -8.68 18.42 4.81
C PRO A 3 -8.29 17.00 5.23
N ARG A 4 -9.19 16.04 5.03
CA ARG A 4 -8.93 14.62 5.34
C ARG A 4 -8.19 13.97 4.19
N ARG A 5 -6.88 14.24 4.08
CA ARG A 5 -5.97 13.69 3.07
C ARG A 5 -5.08 12.65 3.73
N ILE A 6 -5.48 11.40 3.67
CA ILE A 6 -4.91 10.31 4.47
C ILE A 6 -4.17 9.35 3.57
N HIS A 7 -2.92 9.05 3.91
CA HIS A 7 -2.12 8.06 3.19
C HIS A 7 -1.84 6.85 4.07
N LEU A 8 -2.14 5.64 3.55
CA LEU A 8 -1.85 4.36 4.20
C LEU A 8 -0.68 3.68 3.52
N VAL A 9 0.37 3.38 4.27
CA VAL A 9 1.58 2.74 3.77
C VAL A 9 1.94 1.52 4.62
N GLY A 10 2.60 0.55 4.02
CA GLY A 10 3.05 -0.67 4.70
C GLY A 10 3.63 -1.69 3.72
N ALA A 11 4.07 -2.82 4.25
CA ALA A 11 4.50 -3.95 3.45
C ALA A 11 3.35 -4.56 2.66
N SER A 12 3.64 -5.26 1.57
CA SER A 12 2.63 -6.07 0.88
C SER A 12 1.99 -7.07 1.84
N GLY A 13 0.67 -7.17 1.82
CA GLY A 13 -0.10 -8.04 2.71
C GLY A 13 -0.41 -7.45 4.10
N SER A 14 0.00 -6.20 4.40
CA SER A 14 -0.31 -5.55 5.69
C SER A 14 -1.76 -5.04 5.82
N GLY A 15 -2.53 -5.04 4.72
CA GLY A 15 -3.95 -4.66 4.72
C GLY A 15 -4.22 -3.18 4.46
N THR A 16 -3.25 -2.43 3.91
CA THR A 16 -3.40 -1.01 3.58
C THR A 16 -4.58 -0.74 2.67
N THR A 17 -4.76 -1.50 1.59
CA THR A 17 -5.87 -1.33 0.64
C THR A 17 -7.21 -1.63 1.29
N THR A 18 -7.31 -2.71 2.08
CA THR A 18 -8.57 -3.08 2.77
C THR A 18 -8.98 -2.00 3.77
N LEU A 19 -8.07 -1.57 4.63
CA LEU A 19 -8.35 -0.51 5.59
C LEU A 19 -8.64 0.83 4.88
N GLY A 20 -7.90 1.13 3.81
CA GLY A 20 -8.08 2.34 3.01
C GLY A 20 -9.46 2.45 2.38
N LEU A 21 -9.96 1.37 1.78
CA LEU A 21 -11.31 1.29 1.20
C LEU A 21 -12.39 1.54 2.25
N ILE A 22 -12.31 0.84 3.39
CA ILE A 22 -13.31 0.98 4.47
C ILE A 22 -13.27 2.38 5.09
N LEU A 23 -12.07 2.92 5.30
CA LEU A 23 -11.90 4.27 5.82
C LEU A 23 -12.48 5.31 4.86
N ALA A 24 -12.20 5.21 3.57
CA ALA A 24 -12.73 6.12 2.54
C ALA A 24 -14.26 6.07 2.48
N GLN A 25 -14.86 4.88 2.54
CA GLN A 25 -16.31 4.69 2.63
C GLN A 25 -16.88 5.37 3.88
N HIS A 26 -16.26 5.17 5.03
CA HIS A 26 -16.71 5.80 6.29
C HIS A 26 -16.62 7.33 6.24
N LEU A 27 -15.59 7.87 5.61
CA LEU A 27 -15.36 9.32 5.48
C LEU A 27 -16.16 9.96 4.33
N GLY A 28 -16.79 9.20 3.46
CA GLY A 28 -17.51 9.68 2.28
C GLY A 28 -16.60 10.35 1.26
N CYS A 29 -15.37 9.85 1.08
CA CYS A 29 -14.40 10.39 0.14
C CYS A 29 -13.82 9.30 -0.79
N PRO A 30 -13.19 9.65 -1.92
CA PRO A 30 -12.60 8.66 -2.81
C PRO A 30 -11.42 7.94 -2.18
N HIS A 31 -11.25 6.66 -2.58
CA HIS A 31 -10.08 5.86 -2.32
C HIS A 31 -9.26 5.72 -3.60
N PHE A 32 -7.94 5.86 -3.48
CA PHE A 32 -6.97 5.63 -4.54
C PHE A 32 -5.97 4.56 -4.09
N ASP A 33 -5.54 3.69 -5.01
CA ASP A 33 -4.47 2.73 -4.75
C ASP A 33 -3.24 3.08 -5.60
N THR A 34 -2.07 3.16 -4.99
CA THR A 34 -0.83 3.49 -5.69
C THR A 34 -0.49 2.50 -6.81
N ASP A 35 -0.93 1.26 -6.71
CA ASP A 35 -0.68 0.24 -7.73
C ASP A 35 -1.41 0.55 -9.06
N ASP A 36 -2.56 1.24 -9.03
CA ASP A 36 -3.29 1.66 -10.24
C ASP A 36 -2.51 2.70 -11.07
N TYR A 37 -1.65 3.46 -10.41
CA TYR A 37 -0.78 4.45 -11.03
C TYR A 37 0.59 3.88 -11.38
N PHE A 38 1.14 3.01 -10.52
CA PHE A 38 2.47 2.47 -10.66
C PHE A 38 2.59 1.51 -11.84
N TRP A 39 1.58 0.67 -12.07
CA TRP A 39 1.59 -0.36 -13.08
C TRP A 39 0.79 0.06 -14.33
N LEU A 40 1.27 -0.36 -15.50
CA LEU A 40 0.46 -0.34 -16.70
C LEU A 40 -0.59 -1.47 -16.65
N PRO A 41 -1.78 -1.27 -17.26
CA PRO A 41 -2.78 -2.33 -17.36
C PRO A 41 -2.29 -3.42 -18.34
N THR A 42 -1.80 -4.53 -17.78
CA THR A 42 -1.29 -5.69 -18.52
C THR A 42 -2.02 -6.96 -18.10
N GLU A 43 -1.99 -7.97 -18.96
CA GLU A 43 -2.43 -9.32 -18.63
C GLU A 43 -1.26 -10.29 -18.86
N PRO A 44 -0.75 -10.96 -17.82
CA PRO A 44 -1.15 -10.83 -16.40
C PRO A 44 -0.78 -9.45 -15.81
N LYS A 45 -1.46 -9.06 -14.72
CA LYS A 45 -1.22 -7.78 -14.03
C LYS A 45 0.20 -7.68 -13.45
N PHE A 46 0.65 -6.44 -13.25
CA PHE A 46 1.92 -6.12 -12.57
C PHE A 46 3.17 -6.59 -13.35
N GLU A 47 3.16 -6.42 -14.66
CA GLU A 47 4.32 -6.77 -15.52
C GLU A 47 5.12 -5.57 -15.97
N LYS A 48 4.47 -4.45 -16.22
CA LYS A 48 5.13 -3.26 -16.75
C LYS A 48 4.91 -2.08 -15.82
N ILE A 49 6.01 -1.46 -15.40
CA ILE A 49 5.99 -0.24 -14.60
C ILE A 49 5.69 0.93 -15.53
N ARG A 50 4.76 1.80 -15.12
CA ARG A 50 4.47 3.06 -15.80
C ARG A 50 5.62 4.05 -15.61
N ASP A 51 5.88 4.89 -16.59
CA ASP A 51 6.87 5.98 -16.46
C ASP A 51 6.61 6.83 -15.20
N ARG A 52 7.71 7.27 -14.56
CA ARG A 52 7.62 7.99 -13.29
C ARG A 52 6.88 9.31 -13.42
N THR A 53 7.11 10.05 -14.47
CA THR A 53 6.45 11.35 -14.71
C THR A 53 4.98 11.16 -14.99
N GLU A 54 4.63 10.15 -15.80
CA GLU A 54 3.26 9.81 -16.13
C GLU A 54 2.46 9.40 -14.89
N ARG A 55 2.97 8.47 -14.07
CA ARG A 55 2.26 8.04 -12.85
C ARG A 55 2.10 9.16 -11.83
N GLN A 56 3.08 10.08 -11.72
CA GLN A 56 2.99 11.26 -10.87
C GLN A 56 1.94 12.26 -11.38
N ALA A 57 1.85 12.45 -12.70
CA ALA A 57 0.85 13.33 -13.29
C ALA A 57 -0.57 12.78 -13.09
N LEU A 58 -0.78 11.49 -13.36
CA LEU A 58 -2.08 10.82 -13.19
C LEU A 58 -2.56 10.90 -11.75
N LEU A 59 -1.73 10.47 -10.79
CA LEU A 59 -2.07 10.54 -9.37
C LEU A 59 -2.32 11.99 -8.92
N GLY A 60 -1.46 12.93 -9.35
CA GLY A 60 -1.60 14.34 -9.02
C GLY A 60 -2.94 14.93 -9.48
N ASN A 61 -3.33 14.64 -10.72
CA ASN A 61 -4.59 15.10 -11.29
C ASN A 61 -5.81 14.56 -10.54
N ASP A 62 -5.77 13.28 -10.12
CA ASP A 62 -6.87 12.70 -9.38
C ASP A 62 -6.96 13.25 -7.96
N LEU A 63 -5.83 13.39 -7.26
CA LEU A 63 -5.81 13.99 -5.91
C LEU A 63 -6.23 15.47 -5.89
N GLU A 64 -5.97 16.21 -6.97
CA GLU A 64 -6.34 17.64 -7.09
C GLU A 64 -7.84 17.87 -7.25
N ARG A 65 -8.58 16.90 -7.72
CA ARG A 65 -10.03 16.98 -7.91
C ARG A 65 -10.83 16.87 -6.61
N HIS A 66 -10.15 16.53 -5.50
CA HIS A 66 -10.82 16.21 -4.24
C HIS A 66 -10.15 16.89 -3.04
N ASP A 67 -10.95 17.52 -2.19
CA ASP A 67 -10.46 18.12 -0.95
C ASP A 67 -10.12 17.08 0.12
N ALA A 68 -10.78 15.94 0.09
CA ALA A 68 -10.55 14.81 0.97
C ALA A 68 -10.37 13.51 0.17
N TRP A 69 -9.46 12.66 0.59
CA TRP A 69 -9.18 11.37 -0.04
C TRP A 69 -8.41 10.43 0.88
N VAL A 70 -8.47 9.15 0.56
CA VAL A 70 -7.65 8.10 1.15
C VAL A 70 -6.81 7.48 0.04
N LEU A 71 -5.49 7.43 0.24
CA LEU A 71 -4.52 6.84 -0.70
C LEU A 71 -3.82 5.68 -0.03
N SER A 72 -3.92 4.47 -0.57
CA SER A 72 -3.21 3.29 -0.06
C SER A 72 -2.05 2.86 -0.96
N GLY A 73 -1.06 2.19 -0.37
CA GLY A 73 0.12 1.66 -1.05
C GLY A 73 1.40 2.45 -0.77
N SER A 74 2.51 2.14 -1.44
CA SER A 74 3.79 2.78 -1.20
C SER A 74 4.11 3.84 -2.24
N LEU A 75 4.42 5.05 -1.78
CA LEU A 75 4.92 6.17 -2.56
C LEU A 75 6.43 6.34 -2.47
N CYS A 76 7.10 5.57 -1.60
CA CYS A 76 8.53 5.69 -1.35
C CYS A 76 9.34 5.63 -2.65
N GLY A 77 10.23 6.61 -2.83
CA GLY A 77 11.12 6.69 -4.00
C GLY A 77 10.48 7.22 -5.29
N TRP A 78 9.14 7.45 -5.34
CA TRP A 78 8.52 8.02 -6.53
C TRP A 78 7.45 9.09 -6.27
N GLY A 79 6.84 9.09 -5.10
CA GLY A 79 5.70 9.95 -4.77
C GLY A 79 5.98 11.02 -3.72
N ASP A 80 7.23 11.29 -3.36
CA ASP A 80 7.59 12.23 -2.29
C ASP A 80 7.06 13.66 -2.54
N ARG A 81 6.83 14.03 -3.81
CA ARG A 81 6.19 15.31 -4.16
C ARG A 81 4.79 15.49 -3.57
N PHE A 82 4.13 14.40 -3.16
CA PHE A 82 2.80 14.43 -2.56
C PHE A 82 2.82 14.58 -1.03
N ILE A 83 3.98 14.42 -0.39
CA ILE A 83 4.14 14.53 1.07
C ILE A 83 3.50 15.81 1.65
N PRO A 84 3.66 17.01 1.04
CA PRO A 84 3.05 18.23 1.58
C PRO A 84 1.52 18.23 1.59
N ARG A 85 0.88 17.28 0.91
CA ARG A 85 -0.59 17.16 0.84
C ARG A 85 -1.17 16.30 1.96
N PHE A 86 -0.35 15.51 2.66
CA PHE A 86 -0.83 14.58 3.69
C PHE A 86 -1.22 15.33 4.97
N ALA A 87 -2.43 15.06 5.46
CA ALA A 87 -2.87 15.48 6.79
C ALA A 87 -2.55 14.43 7.86
N LEU A 88 -2.51 13.14 7.46
CA LEU A 88 -2.18 12.00 8.31
C LEU A 88 -1.58 10.89 7.44
N VAL A 89 -0.52 10.25 7.94
CA VAL A 89 -0.03 8.99 7.38
C VAL A 89 -0.29 7.86 8.37
N ILE A 90 -0.80 6.72 7.88
CA ILE A 90 -1.05 5.52 8.66
C ILE A 90 -0.08 4.44 8.19
N PHE A 91 0.77 3.99 9.08
CA PHE A 91 1.67 2.88 8.81
C PHE A 91 1.07 1.58 9.34
N CYS A 92 0.80 0.65 8.41
CA CYS A 92 0.28 -0.68 8.73
C CYS A 92 1.40 -1.71 8.72
N ALA A 93 1.67 -2.31 9.86
CA ALA A 93 2.59 -3.42 10.00
C ALA A 93 1.89 -4.63 10.63
N VAL A 94 2.18 -5.79 10.11
CA VAL A 94 1.80 -7.10 10.67
C VAL A 94 2.97 -8.06 10.53
N PRO A 95 3.08 -9.08 11.38
CA PRO A 95 4.15 -10.07 11.28
C PRO A 95 4.30 -10.66 9.88
N SER A 96 5.54 -10.93 9.49
CA SER A 96 5.88 -11.43 8.16
C SER A 96 5.10 -12.69 7.79
N GLU A 97 4.97 -13.63 8.71
CA GLU A 97 4.19 -14.87 8.54
C GLU A 97 2.73 -14.61 8.16
N VAL A 98 2.08 -13.65 8.83
CA VAL A 98 0.68 -13.26 8.56
C VAL A 98 0.57 -12.63 7.17
N ARG A 99 1.50 -11.72 6.83
CA ARG A 99 1.51 -11.08 5.50
C ARG A 99 1.69 -12.10 4.39
N LEU A 100 2.66 -13.01 4.54
CA LEU A 100 2.98 -14.03 3.54
C LEU A 100 1.84 -15.03 3.37
N ALA A 101 1.14 -15.41 4.45
CA ALA A 101 -0.05 -16.25 4.36
C ALA A 101 -1.16 -15.58 3.55
N ARG A 102 -1.44 -14.29 3.82
CA ARG A 102 -2.42 -13.47 3.07
C ARG A 102 -2.04 -13.34 1.60
N LEU A 103 -0.75 -13.10 1.31
CA LEU A 103 -0.27 -12.96 -0.07
C LEU A 103 -0.41 -14.28 -0.84
N ARG A 104 -0.05 -15.41 -0.24
CA ARG A 104 -0.23 -16.73 -0.88
C ARG A 104 -1.70 -17.02 -1.19
N ALA A 105 -2.60 -16.73 -0.27
CA ALA A 105 -4.04 -16.90 -0.51
C ALA A 105 -4.53 -15.99 -1.65
N ARG A 106 -4.15 -14.71 -1.64
CA ARG A 106 -4.51 -13.74 -2.67
C ARG A 106 -3.99 -14.12 -4.06
N GLU A 107 -2.76 -14.61 -4.16
CA GLU A 107 -2.20 -15.02 -5.46
C GLU A 107 -2.89 -16.28 -6.01
N ARG A 108 -3.32 -17.22 -5.13
CA ARG A 108 -4.16 -18.36 -5.52
C ARG A 108 -5.50 -17.93 -6.06
N GLU A 109 -6.17 -17.02 -5.37
CA GLU A 109 -7.46 -16.47 -5.80
C GLU A 109 -7.35 -15.74 -7.14
N ARG A 110 -6.27 -14.97 -7.33
CA ARG A 110 -6.04 -14.15 -8.52
C ARG A 110 -5.70 -14.96 -9.76
N TYR A 111 -4.86 -15.97 -9.64
CA TYR A 111 -4.26 -16.68 -10.78
C TYR A 111 -4.71 -18.13 -10.91
N GLY A 112 -5.35 -18.70 -9.88
CA GLY A 112 -5.69 -20.13 -9.80
C GLY A 112 -4.50 -20.98 -9.37
N ASP A 113 -4.79 -22.11 -8.70
CA ASP A 113 -3.76 -23.01 -8.17
C ASP A 113 -2.87 -23.58 -9.28
N ASP A 114 -3.43 -23.98 -10.42
CA ASP A 114 -2.69 -24.57 -11.54
C ASP A 114 -1.64 -23.64 -12.13
N ALA A 115 -1.95 -22.34 -12.20
CA ALA A 115 -1.02 -21.36 -12.78
C ALA A 115 0.22 -21.13 -11.93
N ILE A 116 0.11 -21.30 -10.60
CA ILE A 116 1.20 -21.07 -9.63
C ILE A 116 1.78 -22.36 -9.05
N ALA A 117 1.22 -23.53 -9.37
CA ALA A 117 1.75 -24.83 -8.97
C ALA A 117 3.14 -25.12 -9.61
N PRO A 118 3.89 -26.12 -9.12
CA PRO A 118 5.11 -26.58 -9.79
C PRO A 118 4.84 -26.91 -11.27
N GLY A 119 5.60 -26.28 -12.19
CA GLY A 119 5.38 -26.36 -13.64
C GLY A 119 4.32 -25.42 -14.21
N GLY A 120 3.59 -24.69 -13.37
CA GLY A 120 2.59 -23.71 -13.81
C GLY A 120 3.23 -22.49 -14.47
N ARG A 121 2.50 -21.87 -15.42
CA ARG A 121 3.00 -20.75 -16.25
C ARG A 121 3.42 -19.49 -15.46
N LEU A 122 2.89 -19.30 -14.25
CA LEU A 122 3.19 -18.16 -13.38
C LEU A 122 4.03 -18.54 -12.16
N ARG A 123 4.50 -19.77 -12.06
CA ARG A 123 5.27 -20.27 -10.90
C ARG A 123 6.47 -19.39 -10.57
N ALA A 124 7.32 -19.11 -11.54
CA ALA A 124 8.53 -18.30 -11.32
C ALA A 124 8.18 -16.87 -10.84
N LYS A 125 7.16 -16.25 -11.42
CA LYS A 125 6.67 -14.93 -11.01
C LYS A 125 6.14 -14.93 -9.59
N TYR A 126 5.34 -15.93 -9.25
CA TYR A 126 4.79 -16.13 -7.91
C TYR A 126 5.90 -16.32 -6.87
N GLU A 127 6.88 -17.19 -7.12
CA GLU A 127 8.00 -17.41 -6.19
C GLU A 127 8.85 -16.16 -6.00
N ALA A 128 9.19 -15.47 -7.09
CA ALA A 128 9.92 -14.21 -7.02
C ALA A 128 9.17 -13.15 -6.19
N PHE A 129 7.86 -13.04 -6.38
CA PHE A 129 7.03 -12.11 -5.61
C PHE A 129 6.98 -12.46 -4.12
N ILE A 130 6.80 -13.75 -3.77
CA ILE A 130 6.77 -14.17 -2.35
C ILE A 130 8.15 -14.00 -1.70
N ALA A 131 9.24 -14.32 -2.41
CA ALA A 131 10.61 -14.12 -1.92
C ALA A 131 10.90 -12.63 -1.68
N TRP A 132 10.52 -11.76 -2.62
CA TRP A 132 10.64 -10.31 -2.45
C TRP A 132 9.79 -9.81 -1.27
N ALA A 133 8.56 -10.28 -1.10
CA ALA A 133 7.73 -9.90 0.04
C ALA A 133 8.28 -10.39 1.39
N ALA A 134 8.96 -11.54 1.40
CA ALA A 134 9.61 -12.09 2.59
C ALA A 134 10.85 -11.29 3.02
N SER A 135 11.58 -10.69 2.07
CA SER A 135 12.78 -9.89 2.37
C SER A 135 12.49 -8.52 3.01
N TYR A 136 11.23 -8.15 3.18
CA TYR A 136 10.84 -6.82 3.64
C TYR A 136 11.47 -6.42 4.99
N GLU A 137 11.56 -7.31 5.96
CA GLU A 137 12.07 -6.99 7.31
C GLU A 137 13.58 -6.73 7.29
N ASP A 138 14.33 -7.51 6.50
CA ASP A 138 15.79 -7.50 6.47
C ASP A 138 16.37 -6.80 5.21
N GLY A 139 15.50 -6.33 4.30
CA GLY A 139 15.90 -5.71 3.05
C GLY A 139 16.67 -4.41 3.23
N PRO A 140 17.49 -4.02 2.23
CA PRO A 140 18.26 -2.78 2.26
C PRO A 140 17.35 -1.55 2.20
N ALA A 141 17.85 -0.41 2.70
CA ALA A 141 17.08 0.85 2.73
C ALA A 141 16.80 1.44 1.33
N VAL A 142 17.50 0.97 0.30
CA VAL A 142 17.30 1.40 -1.11
C VAL A 142 16.17 0.67 -1.82
N GLU A 143 15.69 -0.42 -1.22
CA GLU A 143 14.55 -1.21 -1.73
C GLU A 143 13.37 -1.08 -0.78
N ARG A 144 12.17 -1.47 -1.23
CA ARG A 144 10.97 -1.47 -0.38
C ARG A 144 11.14 -2.43 0.79
N SER A 145 11.56 -1.89 1.93
CA SER A 145 11.88 -2.62 3.15
C SER A 145 11.33 -1.89 4.39
N ARG A 146 11.35 -2.56 5.54
CA ARG A 146 11.01 -1.94 6.81
C ARG A 146 11.89 -0.73 7.08
N ARG A 147 13.19 -0.86 6.88
CA ARG A 147 14.16 0.22 7.07
C ARG A 147 13.87 1.44 6.18
N MET A 148 13.54 1.20 4.91
CA MET A 148 13.14 2.28 3.98
C MET A 148 11.87 2.97 4.46
N HIS A 149 10.84 2.22 4.86
CA HIS A 149 9.60 2.81 5.37
C HIS A 149 9.84 3.60 6.67
N ASP A 150 10.61 3.07 7.63
CA ASP A 150 10.90 3.77 8.88
C ASP A 150 11.66 5.08 8.65
N ALA A 151 12.65 5.10 7.75
CA ALA A 151 13.38 6.32 7.38
C ALA A 151 12.45 7.34 6.71
N TRP A 152 11.59 6.89 5.78
CA TRP A 152 10.62 7.74 5.10
C TRP A 152 9.60 8.33 6.08
N LEU A 153 9.03 7.51 6.97
CA LEU A 153 8.07 7.95 8.00
C LEU A 153 8.68 8.98 8.95
N ALA A 154 9.95 8.83 9.32
CA ALA A 154 10.66 9.77 10.18
C ALA A 154 10.88 11.15 9.52
N SER A 155 10.84 11.23 8.19
CA SER A 155 11.01 12.47 7.43
C SER A 155 9.71 13.23 7.17
N LEU A 156 8.56 12.68 7.53
CA LEU A 156 7.26 13.27 7.23
C LEU A 156 6.96 14.49 8.12
N PRO A 157 6.43 15.58 7.55
CA PRO A 157 6.05 16.78 8.31
C PRO A 157 4.66 16.66 8.96
N CYS A 158 3.90 15.61 8.67
CA CYS A 158 2.56 15.38 9.19
C CYS A 158 2.56 14.29 10.28
N PRO A 159 1.50 14.18 11.10
CA PRO A 159 1.33 13.10 12.05
C PRO A 159 1.39 11.71 11.39
N VAL A 160 1.98 10.74 12.11
CA VAL A 160 2.04 9.34 11.71
C VAL A 160 1.36 8.47 12.77
N LEU A 161 0.31 7.74 12.38
CA LEU A 161 -0.31 6.71 13.19
C LEU A 161 0.29 5.34 12.84
N ARG A 162 0.88 4.65 13.81
CA ARG A 162 1.39 3.30 13.62
C ARG A 162 0.38 2.26 14.10
N LEU A 163 0.03 1.34 13.22
CA LEU A 163 -0.81 0.16 13.49
C LEU A 163 0.07 -1.08 13.33
N GLU A 164 0.77 -1.42 14.40
CA GLU A 164 1.78 -2.50 14.43
C GLU A 164 1.26 -3.68 15.26
N ASP A 165 0.20 -4.30 14.78
CA ASP A 165 -0.53 -5.35 15.48
C ASP A 165 -1.21 -6.31 14.49
N THR A 166 -1.87 -7.32 15.04
CA THR A 166 -2.70 -8.28 14.29
C THR A 166 -4.20 -8.02 14.43
N ASP A 167 -4.58 -6.84 14.93
CA ASP A 167 -5.97 -6.46 15.09
C ASP A 167 -6.74 -6.63 13.78
N ASP A 168 -8.02 -6.93 13.92
CA ASP A 168 -8.94 -6.94 12.79
C ASP A 168 -9.14 -5.53 12.19
N VAL A 169 -9.73 -5.48 11.02
CA VAL A 169 -9.90 -4.22 10.29
C VAL A 169 -10.81 -3.23 11.00
N ASP A 170 -11.83 -3.72 11.74
CA ASP A 170 -12.78 -2.87 12.45
C ASP A 170 -12.11 -2.21 13.66
N THR A 171 -11.29 -2.94 14.40
CA THR A 171 -10.49 -2.41 15.50
C THR A 171 -9.50 -1.35 15.00
N ARG A 172 -8.80 -1.62 13.89
CA ARG A 172 -7.90 -0.66 13.25
C ARG A 172 -8.65 0.59 12.77
N LEU A 173 -9.82 0.43 12.16
CA LEU A 173 -10.67 1.55 11.76
C LEU A 173 -11.04 2.44 12.95
N LYS A 174 -11.50 1.86 14.06
CA LYS A 174 -11.83 2.60 15.28
C LYS A 174 -10.64 3.43 15.78
N ARG A 175 -9.42 2.86 15.78
CA ARG A 175 -8.20 3.59 16.18
C ARG A 175 -7.89 4.76 15.26
N VAL A 176 -8.05 4.57 13.94
CA VAL A 176 -7.89 5.67 12.98
C VAL A 176 -8.91 6.77 13.20
N LEU A 177 -10.19 6.41 13.39
CA LEU A 177 -11.25 7.39 13.61
C LEU A 177 -11.06 8.18 14.91
N ALA A 178 -10.57 7.55 15.96
CA ALA A 178 -10.22 8.21 17.21
C ALA A 178 -9.06 9.23 17.03
N GLN A 179 -8.13 8.99 16.11
CA GLN A 179 -7.05 9.94 15.77
C GLN A 179 -7.55 11.14 14.94
N LEU A 180 -8.70 10.99 14.25
CA LEU A 180 -9.28 12.02 13.38
C LEU A 180 -10.34 12.88 14.09
N ALA A 181 -10.76 12.49 15.30
CA ALA A 181 -11.74 13.19 16.12
C ALA A 181 -11.12 14.43 16.77
#